data_6a084271d38fb707efecb0ae01a736a1
#
_entry.id   6a084271d38fb707efecb0ae01a736a1
#
_cell.length_a   1.000
_cell.length_b   1.000
_cell.length_c   1.000
_cell.angle_alpha   90.00
_cell.angle_beta   90.00
_cell.angle_gamma   90.00
#
_symmetry.space_group_name_H-M   'P 1'
#
loop_
_entity.id
_entity.type
_entity.pdbx_description
1 polymer ?
#
loop_
_entity_poly.entity_id
_entity_poly.type
_entity_poly.pdbx_seq_one_letter_code
_entity_poly.pdbx_strand_id
1 'polypeptide(L)'
;MVKRFTAHVPQVILNKLGWNCPATYAEVFDYFSEYGLLISISRYYDFGDECFGDGYDWSVDCENTLRSGATGDADTWEQAANQAINACFELKI
;
A
#
# COMPACT_ATOMS: atom_id res chain seq x y z
N MET A 1 7.82 -10.53 8.45
CA MET A 1 8.01 -10.07 8.68
C MET A 1 8.44 -8.79 8.49
N VAL A 2 9.17 -8.31 9.19
CA VAL A 2 9.58 -7.02 9.06
C VAL A 2 10.34 -6.70 7.89
N LYS A 3 10.90 -7.66 7.22
CA LYS A 3 11.69 -7.37 6.07
C LYS A 3 10.93 -6.70 4.95
N ARG A 4 9.62 -6.92 4.86
CA ARG A 4 8.87 -6.31 3.77
C ARG A 4 8.78 -4.81 3.92
N PHE A 5 8.65 -4.33 5.16
CA PHE A 5 8.55 -2.91 5.37
C PHE A 5 9.90 -2.22 5.21
N THR A 6 10.99 -2.97 5.27
CA THR A 6 12.30 -2.37 5.11
C THR A 6 12.78 -2.48 3.66
N ALA A 7 12.01 -3.11 2.78
CA ALA A 7 12.36 -3.11 1.37
C ALA A 7 12.20 -1.71 0.79
N HIS A 8 12.96 -1.42 -0.25
CA HIS A 8 12.90 -0.09 -0.82
C HIS A 8 11.78 0.02 -1.83
N VAL A 9 11.12 1.14 -1.83
CA VAL A 9 10.05 1.44 -2.78
C VAL A 9 10.70 1.74 -4.13
N PRO A 10 10.11 1.28 -5.25
CA PRO A 10 10.68 1.60 -6.55
C PRO A 10 10.83 3.09 -6.77
N GLN A 11 11.92 3.46 -7.41
CA GLN A 11 12.23 4.87 -7.58
C GLN A 11 11.17 5.60 -8.39
N VAL A 12 10.50 4.90 -9.30
CA VAL A 12 9.47 5.52 -10.10
C VAL A 12 8.33 6.03 -9.20
N ILE A 13 8.05 5.34 -8.10
CA ILE A 13 7.03 5.79 -7.18
C ILE A 13 7.58 6.93 -6.34
N LEU A 14 8.81 6.83 -5.90
CA LEU A 14 9.42 7.90 -5.10
C LEU A 14 9.51 9.19 -5.90
N ASN A 15 9.72 9.09 -7.21
CA ASN A 15 9.75 10.28 -8.05
C ASN A 15 8.42 11.02 -8.01
N LYS A 16 7.32 10.29 -7.89
CA LYS A 16 6.02 10.95 -7.80
C LYS A 16 5.86 11.72 -6.50
N LEU A 17 6.61 11.33 -5.47
CA LEU A 17 6.60 12.05 -4.21
C LEU A 17 7.61 13.18 -4.20
N GLY A 18 8.45 13.26 -5.21
CA GLY A 18 9.51 14.26 -5.23
C GLY A 18 10.69 13.88 -4.38
N TRP A 19 10.82 12.60 -4.06
CA TRP A 19 11.91 12.15 -3.18
C TRP A 19 13.07 11.68 -4.04
N ASN A 20 14.23 12.22 -3.76
CA ASN A 20 15.41 11.86 -4.51
C ASN A 20 16.24 10.78 -3.85
N CYS A 21 15.94 10.41 -2.64
CA CYS A 21 16.70 9.40 -1.91
C CYS A 21 15.91 8.13 -1.81
N PRO A 22 16.57 6.99 -1.70
CA PRO A 22 15.83 5.74 -1.49
C PRO A 22 15.02 5.79 -0.21
N ALA A 23 13.90 5.15 -0.21
CA ALA A 23 13.04 5.09 0.97
C ALA A 23 12.39 3.73 1.06
N THR A 24 12.08 3.31 2.27
CA THR A 24 11.45 2.03 2.50
C THR A 24 9.95 2.19 2.49
N TYR A 25 9.25 1.06 2.39
CA TYR A 25 7.79 1.09 2.44
C TYR A 25 7.30 1.67 3.76
N ALA A 26 7.99 1.36 4.87
CA ALA A 26 7.58 1.91 6.16
C ALA A 26 7.63 3.44 6.14
N GLU A 27 8.65 4.00 5.51
CA GLU A 27 8.78 5.45 5.45
C GLU A 27 7.66 6.07 4.60
N VAL A 28 7.33 5.44 3.48
CA VAL A 28 6.28 5.97 2.62
C VAL A 28 4.92 5.83 3.28
N PHE A 29 4.65 4.70 3.94
CA PHE A 29 3.38 4.51 4.63
C PHE A 29 3.24 5.55 5.74
N ASP A 30 4.30 5.81 6.48
CA ASP A 30 4.27 6.79 7.54
C ASP A 30 4.02 8.19 6.99
N TYR A 31 4.63 8.50 5.85
CA TYR A 31 4.41 9.78 5.19
C TYR A 31 2.92 9.98 4.88
N PHE A 32 2.27 8.98 4.30
CA PHE A 32 0.87 9.13 3.96
C PHE A 32 -0.02 9.15 5.20
N SER A 33 0.39 8.47 6.27
CA SER A 33 -0.43 8.47 7.49
C SER A 33 -0.52 9.88 8.08
N GLU A 34 0.49 10.70 7.84
CA GLU A 34 0.44 12.07 8.33
C GLU A 34 -0.59 12.89 7.57
N TYR A 35 -1.02 12.45 6.42
CA TYR A 35 -2.08 13.12 5.69
C TYR A 35 -3.43 12.46 5.94
N GLY A 36 -3.49 11.54 6.89
CA GLY A 36 -4.76 10.86 7.18
C GLY A 36 -5.07 9.72 6.26
N LEU A 37 -4.07 9.22 5.51
CA LEU A 37 -4.27 8.10 4.61
C LEU A 37 -3.58 6.89 5.20
N LEU A 38 -4.38 5.95 5.69
CA LEU A 38 -3.86 4.80 6.41
C LEU A 38 -3.87 3.58 5.52
N ILE A 39 -2.70 3.08 5.22
CA ILE A 39 -2.54 1.93 4.33
C ILE A 39 -2.49 0.66 5.16
N SER A 40 -3.27 -0.33 4.77
CA SER A 40 -3.26 -1.64 5.41
C SER A 40 -3.10 -2.71 4.35
N ILE A 41 -2.28 -3.70 4.62
CA ILE A 41 -2.07 -4.81 3.70
C ILE A 41 -2.23 -6.09 4.50
N SER A 42 -3.12 -6.96 4.04
CA SER A 42 -3.41 -8.20 4.72
C SER A 42 -3.25 -9.36 3.75
N ARG A 43 -2.78 -10.47 4.26
CA ARG A 43 -2.68 -11.66 3.45
C ARG A 43 -3.97 -12.44 3.60
N TYR A 44 -4.47 -13.00 2.50
CA TYR A 44 -5.65 -13.82 2.58
C TYR A 44 -5.42 -15.17 1.96
N TYR A 45 -6.23 -16.13 2.33
CA TYR A 45 -6.19 -17.46 1.79
C TYR A 45 -7.57 -17.80 1.31
N ASP A 46 -7.63 -18.52 0.24
CA ASP A 46 -8.92 -18.94 -0.28
C ASP A 46 -9.16 -20.34 0.19
N PHE A 47 -9.82 -20.52 1.33
CA PHE A 47 -10.05 -21.82 1.78
C PHE A 47 -11.25 -22.36 1.11
N GLY A 48 -11.55 -23.32 0.82
CA GLY A 48 -12.75 -23.85 0.30
C GLY A 48 -12.72 -24.16 -1.13
N ASP A 49 -11.84 -23.61 -1.90
CA ASP A 49 -11.84 -23.91 -3.23
C ASP A 49 -10.58 -24.35 -3.50
N GLU A 50 -10.33 -24.96 -4.52
CA GLU A 50 -9.13 -25.36 -4.81
C GLU A 50 -8.45 -24.33 -5.35
N CYS A 51 -8.70 -23.30 -5.38
CA CYS A 51 -8.01 -22.40 -6.07
C CYS A 51 -7.05 -21.80 -5.37
N PHE A 52 -6.50 -21.61 -4.89
CA PHE A 52 -5.54 -21.11 -4.38
C PHE A 52 -5.30 -19.88 -4.27
N GLY A 53 -5.34 -19.35 -4.24
CA GLY A 53 -5.10 -18.24 -4.11
C GLY A 53 -4.53 -17.58 -2.96
N ASP A 54 -3.42 -17.68 -2.71
CA ASP A 54 -2.75 -16.89 -1.78
C ASP A 54 -2.56 -15.52 -2.38
N GLY A 55 -2.98 -14.51 -1.81
CA GLY A 55 -2.83 -13.15 -2.29
C GLY A 55 -2.83 -12.17 -1.15
N TYR A 56 -2.82 -10.88 -1.49
CA TYR A 56 -2.80 -9.82 -0.50
C TYR A 56 -3.89 -8.82 -0.82
N ASP A 57 -4.65 -8.44 0.21
CA ASP A 57 -5.61 -7.38 0.08
C ASP A 57 -4.98 -6.12 0.61
N TRP A 58 -5.27 -5.01 0.00
CA TRP A 58 -4.82 -3.74 0.53
C TRP A 58 -5.99 -2.79 0.65
N SER A 59 -5.88 -1.87 1.57
CA SER A 59 -6.88 -0.83 1.71
C SER A 59 -6.22 0.46 2.16
N VAL A 60 -6.83 1.56 1.78
CA VAL A 60 -6.42 2.88 2.21
C VAL A 60 -7.64 3.55 2.80
N ASP A 61 -7.55 3.88 4.09
CA ASP A 61 -8.65 4.54 4.77
C ASP A 61 -8.36 6.03 4.88
N CYS A 62 -9.37 6.85 4.63
CA CYS A 62 -9.23 8.30 4.78
C CYS A 62 -9.71 8.68 6.16
N GLU A 63 -8.77 9.07 7.00
CA GLU A 63 -9.11 9.25 8.40
C GLU A 63 -9.84 10.52 8.68
N ASN A 64 -9.52 11.57 8.02
CA ASN A 64 -10.04 12.88 8.35
C ASN A 64 -11.05 13.43 7.36
N THR A 65 -11.64 12.59 6.55
CA THR A 65 -12.62 13.07 5.58
C THR A 65 -13.74 12.08 5.48
N LEU A 66 -14.81 12.47 4.85
CA LEU A 66 -15.91 11.57 4.59
C LEU A 66 -15.72 10.80 3.30
N ARG A 67 -14.58 10.98 2.61
CA ARG A 67 -14.35 10.26 1.40
C ARG A 67 -14.20 8.82 1.65
N SER A 68 -14.62 8.00 0.75
CA SER A 68 -14.35 6.59 0.79
C SER A 68 -12.89 6.36 0.50
N GLY A 69 -12.32 5.39 1.11
CA GLY A 69 -10.97 5.00 0.79
C GLY A 69 -10.92 4.16 -0.46
N ALA A 70 -9.86 3.43 -0.65
CA ALA A 70 -9.67 2.56 -1.79
C ALA A 70 -9.27 1.18 -1.31
N THR A 71 -9.59 0.16 -2.09
CA THR A 71 -9.19 -1.20 -1.76
C THR A 71 -8.82 -1.93 -3.03
N GLY A 72 -8.12 -3.02 -2.89
CA GLY A 72 -7.77 -3.85 -4.02
C GLY A 72 -7.04 -5.10 -3.56
N ASP A 73 -6.54 -5.86 -4.50
CA ASP A 73 -5.79 -7.05 -4.15
C ASP A 73 -4.66 -7.24 -5.15
N ALA A 74 -3.72 -8.06 -4.79
CA ALA A 74 -2.55 -8.30 -5.61
C ALA A 74 -1.96 -9.65 -5.27
N ASP A 75 -1.06 -10.11 -6.12
CA ASP A 75 -0.46 -11.42 -5.91
C ASP A 75 0.68 -11.39 -4.91
N THR A 76 1.38 -10.31 -4.79
CA THR A 76 2.49 -10.21 -3.86
C THR A 76 2.31 -9.00 -2.96
N TRP A 77 3.02 -9.03 -1.84
CA TRP A 77 2.94 -7.92 -0.89
C TRP A 77 3.41 -6.62 -1.53
N GLU A 78 4.49 -6.69 -2.31
CA GLU A 78 5.01 -5.48 -2.93
C GLU A 78 4.04 -4.91 -3.97
N GLN A 79 3.37 -5.77 -4.71
CA GLN A 79 2.37 -5.29 -5.65
C GLN A 79 1.23 -4.63 -4.91
N ALA A 80 0.79 -5.23 -3.80
CA ALA A 80 -0.28 -4.64 -3.00
C ALA A 80 0.16 -3.29 -2.44
N ALA A 81 1.38 -3.21 -1.95
CA ALA A 81 1.90 -1.96 -1.39
C ALA A 81 1.99 -0.87 -2.46
N ASN A 82 2.48 -1.24 -3.65
CA ASN A 82 2.61 -0.27 -4.72
C ASN A 82 1.24 0.22 -5.20
N GLN A 83 0.27 -0.67 -5.27
CA GLN A 83 -1.08 -0.27 -5.66
C GLN A 83 -1.69 0.64 -4.61
N ALA A 84 -1.48 0.35 -3.33
CA ALA A 84 -2.01 1.18 -2.26
C ALA A 84 -1.37 2.57 -2.29
N ILE A 85 -0.07 2.65 -2.55
CA ILE A 85 0.60 3.94 -2.64
C ILE A 85 0.05 4.74 -3.82
N ASN A 86 -0.17 4.08 -4.96
CA ASN A 86 -0.74 4.78 -6.11
C ASN A 86 -2.15 5.27 -5.82
N ALA A 87 -2.93 4.50 -5.07
CA ALA A 87 -4.25 4.95 -4.65
C ALA A 87 -4.15 6.18 -3.75
N CYS A 88 -3.14 6.24 -2.90
CA CYS A 88 -2.95 7.39 -2.04
C CYS A 88 -2.69 8.67 -2.87
N PHE A 89 -1.98 8.55 -3.99
CA PHE A 89 -1.76 9.72 -4.83
C PHE A 89 -3.09 10.25 -5.36
N GLU A 90 -4.02 9.37 -5.68
CA GLU A 90 -5.29 9.81 -6.17
C GLU A 90 -6.18 10.36 -5.06
N LEU A 91 -6.12 9.78 -3.88
CA LEU A 91 -6.94 10.23 -2.79
C LEU A 91 -6.42 11.51 -2.15
N LYS A 92 -5.13 11.76 -2.32
CA LYS A 92 -4.55 12.91 -1.68
C LYS A 92 -5.01 14.22 -2.29
N ILE A 93 -5.43 14.20 -3.52
CA ILE A 93 -5.90 15.39 -4.18
C ILE A 93 -7.36 15.71 -3.81
#